data_189505eefe217f26928708099d5abff4
#
_entry.id   189505eefe217f26928708099d5abff4
#
_cell.length_a   1.000
_cell.length_b   1.000
_cell.length_c   1.000
_cell.angle_alpha   90.00
_cell.angle_beta   90.00
_cell.angle_gamma   90.00
#
_symmetry.space_group_name_H-M   'P 1'
#
loop_
_entity.id
_entity.type
_entity.pdbx_description
1 polymer ?
#
loop_
_entity_poly.entity_id
_entity_poly.type
_entity_poly.pdbx_seq_one_letter_code
_entity_poly.pdbx_strand_id
1 'polypeptide(L)'
;MIIQIIGLPGSGKTTLANALAPRVNAVVWNADKVRENLNKDLGFSTEDRLEQARRMGWLAREISDQGLTVISDFVCPTGRTRDAYGKPDVLIWVNRIEAGRYEDTNLLWEDPENYDVMIPPGLTVEEEVALVFEKTVLVDWREPHALMLGRFQPWHEGHEALWQEANARTGKTAVAVRSTFGLEKDPLTFDEVKSYIRHNMVLRMPNITHIIYGRDVGYKIEQVHLAPDLEAVSATAKRKELGLVSTGICNNCPPGGCHGE
;
A
#
# COMPACT_ATOMS: atom_id res chain seq x y z
N MET A 1 -2.09 -1.83 2.04
CA MET A 1 -1.27 -1.27 3.13
C MET A 1 -2.16 -0.50 4.09
N ILE A 2 -1.97 -0.69 5.40
CA ILE A 2 -2.78 -0.06 6.46
C ILE A 2 -1.90 0.88 7.28
N ILE A 3 -2.25 2.17 7.30
CA ILE A 3 -1.64 3.19 8.13
C ILE A 3 -2.66 3.57 9.21
N GLN A 4 -2.29 3.45 10.47
CA GLN A 4 -3.13 3.89 11.59
C GLN A 4 -2.55 5.14 12.23
N ILE A 5 -3.36 6.19 12.39
CA ILE A 5 -2.98 7.42 13.08
C ILE A 5 -3.80 7.53 14.35
N ILE A 6 -3.14 7.47 15.50
CA ILE A 6 -3.76 7.53 16.84
C ILE A 6 -3.31 8.77 17.61
N GLY A 7 -4.03 9.12 18.65
CA GLY A 7 -3.71 10.23 19.54
C GLY A 7 -4.97 10.85 20.15
N LEU A 8 -4.81 11.74 21.11
CA LEU A 8 -5.91 12.37 21.82
C LEU A 8 -6.85 13.19 20.90
N PRO A 9 -8.12 13.39 21.27
CA PRO A 9 -9.04 14.25 20.54
C PRO A 9 -8.51 15.68 20.43
N GLY A 10 -8.39 16.19 19.20
CA GLY A 10 -7.83 17.53 18.94
C GLY A 10 -6.32 17.57 18.73
N SER A 11 -5.60 16.45 18.79
CA SER A 11 -4.14 16.41 18.56
C SER A 11 -3.69 16.70 17.13
N GLY A 12 -4.60 16.77 16.14
CA GLY A 12 -4.25 17.07 14.74
C GLY A 12 -4.15 15.85 13.83
N LYS A 13 -4.59 14.66 14.27
CA LYS A 13 -4.60 13.41 13.48
C LYS A 13 -5.19 13.57 12.09
N THR A 14 -6.39 14.15 12.00
CA THR A 14 -7.11 14.35 10.73
C THR A 14 -6.36 15.30 9.79
N THR A 15 -5.70 16.32 10.35
CA THR A 15 -4.86 17.23 9.56
C THR A 15 -3.69 16.49 8.94
N LEU A 16 -2.97 15.70 9.74
CA LEU A 16 -1.88 14.85 9.26
C LEU A 16 -2.37 13.81 8.25
N ALA A 17 -3.49 13.13 8.53
CA ALA A 17 -4.08 12.14 7.62
C ALA A 17 -4.39 12.74 6.25
N ASN A 18 -5.02 13.92 6.20
CA ASN A 18 -5.36 14.61 4.96
C ASN A 18 -4.13 15.11 4.19
N ALA A 19 -3.06 15.52 4.90
CA ALA A 19 -1.81 15.93 4.28
C ALA A 19 -1.01 14.73 3.72
N LEU A 20 -1.01 13.62 4.43
CA LEU A 20 -0.29 12.41 4.06
C LEU A 20 -0.99 11.64 2.92
N ALA A 21 -2.33 11.56 2.92
CA ALA A 21 -3.10 10.73 2.00
C ALA A 21 -2.76 10.94 0.52
N PRO A 22 -2.71 12.16 -0.04
CA PRO A 22 -2.36 12.36 -1.45
C PRO A 22 -0.90 12.02 -1.76
N ARG A 23 -0.03 11.98 -0.73
CA ARG A 23 1.39 11.68 -0.90
C ARG A 23 1.68 10.17 -0.92
N VAL A 24 0.80 9.36 -0.36
CA VAL A 24 0.90 7.89 -0.36
C VAL A 24 -0.22 7.22 -1.15
N ASN A 25 -1.02 8.01 -1.89
CA ASN A 25 -2.19 7.56 -2.65
C ASN A 25 -3.14 6.71 -1.81
N ALA A 26 -3.55 7.23 -0.65
CA ALA A 26 -4.37 6.52 0.32
C ALA A 26 -5.81 7.04 0.39
N VAL A 27 -6.72 6.13 0.76
CA VAL A 27 -8.08 6.45 1.21
C VAL A 27 -8.03 6.80 2.70
N VAL A 28 -8.63 7.94 3.09
CA VAL A 28 -8.75 8.31 4.52
C VAL A 28 -10.04 7.77 5.10
N TRP A 29 -9.93 6.97 6.17
CA TRP A 29 -11.01 6.37 6.91
C TRP A 29 -11.06 6.97 8.32
N ASN A 30 -11.82 8.08 8.47
CA ASN A 30 -11.94 8.80 9.73
C ASN A 30 -13.04 8.19 10.59
N ALA A 31 -12.73 7.83 11.83
CA ALA A 31 -13.63 7.13 12.73
C ALA A 31 -14.86 7.95 13.14
N ASP A 32 -14.74 9.29 13.23
CA ASP A 32 -15.89 10.13 13.58
C ASP A 32 -16.91 10.13 12.45
N LYS A 33 -16.46 10.24 11.18
CA LYS A 33 -17.33 10.10 9.99
C LYS A 33 -17.94 8.72 9.88
N VAL A 34 -17.19 7.66 10.21
CA VAL A 34 -17.70 6.29 10.21
C VAL A 34 -18.76 6.12 11.28
N ARG A 35 -18.54 6.66 12.48
CA ARG A 35 -19.51 6.62 13.58
C ARG A 35 -20.79 7.38 13.21
N GLU A 36 -20.65 8.55 12.63
CA GLU A 36 -21.79 9.39 12.22
C GLU A 36 -22.65 8.73 11.13
N ASN A 37 -22.04 7.99 10.20
CA ASN A 37 -22.73 7.49 9.01
C ASN A 37 -23.03 6.00 9.02
N LEU A 38 -22.11 5.17 9.50
CA LEU A 38 -22.20 3.70 9.45
C LEU A 38 -22.44 3.08 10.83
N ASN A 39 -21.74 3.54 11.86
CA ASN A 39 -21.76 2.95 13.20
C ASN A 39 -22.61 3.78 14.17
N LYS A 40 -23.81 4.23 13.72
CA LYS A 40 -24.76 5.04 14.51
C LYS A 40 -25.31 4.33 15.73
N ASP A 41 -25.18 3.01 15.76
CA ASP A 41 -25.56 2.12 16.86
C ASP A 41 -24.57 2.19 18.05
N LEU A 42 -23.36 2.74 17.85
CA LEU A 42 -22.32 2.78 18.87
C LEU A 42 -22.25 4.14 19.59
N GLY A 43 -22.22 4.09 20.92
CA GLY A 43 -21.93 5.21 21.80
C GLY A 43 -20.42 5.33 22.10
N PHE A 44 -20.10 5.71 23.35
CA PHE A 44 -18.73 5.93 23.82
C PHE A 44 -18.38 5.08 25.05
N SER A 45 -19.18 4.05 25.39
CA SER A 45 -18.82 3.09 26.40
C SER A 45 -17.53 2.33 26.03
N THR A 46 -16.93 1.63 26.96
CA THR A 46 -15.75 0.82 26.70
C THR A 46 -16.03 -0.24 25.62
N GLU A 47 -17.20 -0.87 25.67
CA GLU A 47 -17.66 -1.87 24.73
C GLU A 47 -17.85 -1.29 23.34
N ASP A 48 -18.49 -0.11 23.24
CA ASP A 48 -18.69 0.59 21.97
C ASP A 48 -17.36 1.02 21.34
N ARG A 49 -16.42 1.48 22.16
CA ARG A 49 -15.07 1.85 21.68
C ARG A 49 -14.31 0.63 21.14
N LEU A 50 -14.43 -0.53 21.78
CA LEU A 50 -13.85 -1.79 21.30
C LEU A 50 -14.49 -2.23 19.99
N GLU A 51 -15.82 -2.21 19.90
CA GLU A 51 -16.54 -2.59 18.69
C GLU A 51 -16.24 -1.61 17.53
N GLN A 52 -16.17 -0.31 17.82
CA GLN A 52 -15.73 0.68 16.82
C GLN A 52 -14.34 0.36 16.29
N ALA A 53 -13.38 0.06 17.15
CA ALA A 53 -12.02 -0.29 16.75
C ALA A 53 -12.00 -1.57 15.90
N ARG A 54 -12.76 -2.60 16.30
CA ARG A 54 -12.89 -3.85 15.55
C ARG A 54 -13.43 -3.61 14.13
N ARG A 55 -14.52 -2.82 14.00
CA ARG A 55 -15.15 -2.49 12.71
C ARG A 55 -14.20 -1.65 11.84
N MET A 56 -13.50 -0.66 12.43
CA MET A 56 -12.50 0.15 11.72
C MET A 56 -11.36 -0.71 11.18
N GLY A 57 -10.85 -1.63 11.99
CA GLY A 57 -9.78 -2.53 11.58
C GLY A 57 -10.22 -3.53 10.50
N TRP A 58 -11.45 -4.05 10.58
CA TRP A 58 -12.02 -4.90 9.54
C TRP A 58 -12.12 -4.15 8.20
N LEU A 59 -12.72 -2.95 8.19
CA LEU A 59 -12.83 -2.12 6.99
C LEU A 59 -11.47 -1.75 6.39
N ALA A 60 -10.49 -1.45 7.24
CA ALA A 60 -9.13 -1.15 6.77
C ALA A 60 -8.51 -2.35 6.05
N ARG A 61 -8.70 -3.55 6.56
CA ARG A 61 -8.23 -4.79 5.90
C ARG A 61 -8.93 -5.02 4.57
N GLU A 62 -10.27 -4.91 4.52
CA GLU A 62 -11.03 -5.08 3.27
C GLU A 62 -10.54 -4.11 2.17
N ILE A 63 -10.26 -2.85 2.53
CA ILE A 63 -9.71 -1.87 1.58
C ILE A 63 -8.29 -2.24 1.15
N SER A 64 -7.45 -2.65 2.10
CA SER A 64 -6.06 -3.05 1.84
C SER A 64 -5.98 -4.29 0.97
N ASP A 65 -6.88 -5.26 1.16
CA ASP A 65 -6.96 -6.51 0.39
C ASP A 65 -7.36 -6.26 -1.07
N GLN A 66 -8.01 -5.12 -1.36
CA GLN A 66 -8.23 -4.65 -2.72
C GLN A 66 -7.00 -3.97 -3.35
N GLY A 67 -5.85 -3.98 -2.66
CA GLY A 67 -4.59 -3.40 -3.14
C GLY A 67 -4.47 -1.89 -2.93
N LEU A 68 -5.35 -1.27 -2.14
CA LEU A 68 -5.33 0.15 -1.84
C LEU A 68 -4.58 0.43 -0.53
N THR A 69 -3.99 1.62 -0.42
CA THR A 69 -3.50 2.13 0.86
C THR A 69 -4.64 2.81 1.60
N VAL A 70 -4.77 2.55 2.88
CA VAL A 70 -5.79 3.16 3.75
C VAL A 70 -5.14 3.82 4.95
N ILE A 71 -5.58 5.02 5.30
CA ILE A 71 -5.23 5.72 6.54
C ILE A 71 -6.45 5.69 7.45
N SER A 72 -6.34 4.98 8.57
CA SER A 72 -7.35 5.01 9.64
C SER A 72 -6.99 6.06 10.66
N ASP A 73 -7.82 7.09 10.79
CA ASP A 73 -7.67 8.22 11.69
C ASP A 73 -8.69 8.13 12.83
N PHE A 74 -8.25 7.81 14.04
CA PHE A 74 -9.09 7.80 15.23
C PHE A 74 -8.29 7.76 16.55
N VAL A 75 -8.96 8.00 17.67
CA VAL A 75 -8.32 8.11 18.99
C VAL A 75 -7.66 6.80 19.39
N CYS A 76 -8.37 5.68 19.36
CA CYS A 76 -7.90 4.34 19.76
C CYS A 76 -7.17 4.32 21.11
N PRO A 77 -7.87 4.67 22.24
CA PRO A 77 -7.22 5.18 23.43
C PRO A 77 -6.48 4.14 24.25
N THR A 78 -6.85 2.87 24.19
CA THR A 78 -6.29 1.82 25.07
C THR A 78 -5.58 0.73 24.28
N GLY A 79 -4.69 -0.04 24.93
CA GLY A 79 -4.10 -1.25 24.35
C GLY A 79 -5.17 -2.20 23.81
N ARG A 80 -6.25 -2.44 24.59
CA ARG A 80 -7.37 -3.27 24.15
C ARG A 80 -8.06 -2.78 22.88
N THR A 81 -8.23 -1.46 22.70
CA THR A 81 -8.80 -0.92 21.46
C THR A 81 -7.83 -1.05 20.29
N ARG A 82 -6.53 -0.91 20.51
CA ARG A 82 -5.50 -1.15 19.49
C ARG A 82 -5.44 -2.62 19.07
N ASP A 83 -5.54 -3.54 20.02
CA ASP A 83 -5.62 -4.99 19.75
C ASP A 83 -6.89 -5.35 18.97
N ALA A 84 -8.04 -4.77 19.34
CA ALA A 84 -9.32 -4.97 18.63
C ALA A 84 -9.28 -4.44 17.19
N TYR A 85 -8.57 -3.35 16.93
CA TYR A 85 -8.30 -2.86 15.56
C TYR A 85 -7.43 -3.86 14.79
N GLY A 86 -6.45 -4.45 15.44
CA GLY A 86 -5.44 -5.33 14.85
C GLY A 86 -4.19 -4.56 14.41
N LYS A 87 -3.17 -5.30 13.96
CA LYS A 87 -1.87 -4.73 13.62
C LYS A 87 -1.93 -3.97 12.29
N PRO A 88 -1.61 -2.65 12.26
CA PRO A 88 -1.37 -1.91 11.02
C PRO A 88 0.03 -2.22 10.45
N ASP A 89 0.27 -1.83 9.20
CA ASP A 89 1.62 -1.84 8.59
C ASP A 89 2.48 -0.69 9.12
N VAL A 90 1.83 0.46 9.41
CA VAL A 90 2.47 1.65 10.00
C VAL A 90 1.55 2.24 11.07
N LEU A 91 2.07 2.40 12.28
CA LEU A 91 1.40 3.08 13.40
C LEU A 91 2.04 4.44 13.68
N ILE A 92 1.26 5.50 13.51
CA ILE A 92 1.65 6.88 13.78
C ILE A 92 0.95 7.37 15.06
N TRP A 93 1.72 7.76 16.05
CA TRP A 93 1.22 8.34 17.27
C TRP A 93 1.37 9.87 17.25
N VAL A 94 0.25 10.60 17.23
CA VAL A 94 0.23 12.07 17.31
C VAL A 94 0.19 12.50 18.77
N ASN A 95 1.37 12.79 19.33
CA ASN A 95 1.59 13.17 20.74
C ASN A 95 1.90 14.67 20.87
N ARG A 96 0.94 15.52 20.45
CA ARG A 96 1.13 16.99 20.38
C ARG A 96 0.56 17.74 21.57
N ILE A 97 -0.33 17.11 22.34
CA ILE A 97 -1.08 17.71 23.44
C ILE A 97 -1.10 16.77 24.64
N GLU A 98 -1.00 17.33 25.84
CA GLU A 98 -1.06 16.57 27.09
C GLU A 98 -2.49 16.14 27.45
N ALA A 99 -3.50 16.93 27.06
CA ALA A 99 -4.90 16.65 27.28
C ALA A 99 -5.74 16.97 26.03
N GLY A 100 -6.63 16.05 25.67
CA GLY A 100 -7.61 16.24 24.61
C GLY A 100 -8.86 16.96 25.07
N ARG A 101 -9.82 17.14 24.15
CA ARG A 101 -11.07 17.91 24.39
C ARG A 101 -12.05 17.24 25.35
N TYR A 102 -11.92 15.94 25.62
CA TYR A 102 -12.86 15.14 26.40
C TYR A 102 -12.13 14.48 27.57
N GLU A 103 -12.55 14.81 28.79
CA GLU A 103 -11.93 14.36 30.02
C GLU A 103 -12.03 12.83 30.20
N ASP A 104 -13.19 12.23 29.85
CA ASP A 104 -13.38 10.78 29.88
C ASP A 104 -12.38 10.04 28.99
N THR A 105 -12.05 10.59 27.83
CA THR A 105 -11.08 10.03 26.91
C THR A 105 -9.65 10.22 27.41
N ASN A 106 -9.36 11.36 28.06
CA ASN A 106 -8.04 11.61 28.65
C ASN A 106 -7.74 10.60 29.77
N LEU A 107 -8.74 10.29 30.60
CA LEU A 107 -8.63 9.30 31.68
C LEU A 107 -8.45 7.87 31.18
N LEU A 108 -8.92 7.56 29.97
CA LEU A 108 -8.80 6.24 29.36
C LEU A 108 -7.51 6.10 28.53
N TRP A 109 -6.80 7.19 28.25
CA TRP A 109 -5.65 7.16 27.37
C TRP A 109 -4.49 6.37 27.96
N GLU A 110 -3.99 5.42 27.19
CA GLU A 110 -2.78 4.67 27.44
C GLU A 110 -1.80 4.92 26.31
N ASP A 111 -0.58 5.34 26.63
CA ASP A 111 0.46 5.53 25.62
C ASP A 111 0.73 4.23 24.87
N PRO A 112 0.91 4.25 23.54
CA PRO A 112 1.25 3.04 22.81
C PRO A 112 2.66 2.58 23.17
N GLU A 113 2.81 1.30 23.50
CA GLU A 113 4.12 0.69 23.76
C GLU A 113 5.00 0.60 22.52
N ASN A 114 4.36 0.41 21.36
CA ASN A 114 5.02 0.29 20.07
C ASN A 114 4.37 1.23 19.07
N TYR A 115 5.19 1.93 18.29
CA TYR A 115 4.80 2.79 17.17
C TYR A 115 5.99 2.93 16.21
N ASP A 116 5.70 3.24 14.96
CA ASP A 116 6.74 3.49 13.95
C ASP A 116 7.19 4.95 14.00
N VAL A 117 6.25 5.87 14.24
CA VAL A 117 6.51 7.31 14.33
C VAL A 117 5.72 7.94 15.46
N MET A 118 6.36 8.76 16.26
CA MET A 118 5.70 9.69 17.17
C MET A 118 5.86 11.12 16.65
N ILE A 119 4.74 11.84 16.55
CA ILE A 119 4.71 13.25 16.14
C ILE A 119 4.69 14.11 17.41
N PRO A 120 5.79 14.82 17.73
CA PRO A 120 5.87 15.69 18.90
C PRO A 120 5.16 17.04 18.65
N PRO A 121 4.96 17.86 19.71
CA PRO A 121 4.50 19.22 19.53
C PRO A 121 5.52 20.11 18.80
N GLY A 122 5.04 21.19 18.18
CA GLY A 122 5.87 22.25 17.62
C GLY A 122 6.26 22.10 16.15
N LEU A 123 5.92 20.98 15.51
CA LEU A 123 6.15 20.78 14.08
C LEU A 123 5.03 21.39 13.24
N THR A 124 5.38 21.91 12.07
CA THR A 124 4.43 22.19 10.98
C THR A 124 3.93 20.89 10.36
N VAL A 125 2.81 20.94 9.64
CA VAL A 125 2.25 19.75 8.96
C VAL A 125 3.23 19.17 7.94
N GLU A 126 3.97 20.01 7.23
CA GLU A 126 5.01 19.59 6.28
C GLU A 126 6.15 18.86 6.97
N GLU A 127 6.61 19.35 8.12
CA GLU A 127 7.64 18.69 8.93
C GLU A 127 7.14 17.37 9.52
N GLU A 128 5.88 17.30 9.96
CA GLU A 128 5.25 16.05 10.41
C GLU A 128 5.24 14.98 9.30
N VAL A 129 4.81 15.38 8.10
CA VAL A 129 4.79 14.49 6.94
C VAL A 129 6.21 14.06 6.54
N ALA A 130 7.18 14.96 6.56
CA ALA A 130 8.58 14.64 6.29
C ALA A 130 9.13 13.63 7.31
N LEU A 131 8.81 13.82 8.61
CA LEU A 131 9.19 12.89 9.68
C LEU A 131 8.58 11.49 9.47
N VAL A 132 7.32 11.41 9.02
CA VAL A 132 6.69 10.13 8.68
C VAL A 132 7.45 9.41 7.57
N PHE A 133 7.82 10.09 6.48
CA PHE A 133 8.61 9.47 5.41
C PHE A 133 10.04 9.10 5.84
N GLU A 134 10.65 9.87 6.72
CA GLU A 134 11.98 9.56 7.25
C GLU A 134 11.99 8.28 8.08
N LYS A 135 10.95 8.07 8.90
CA LYS A 135 10.89 6.99 9.90
C LYS A 135 10.19 5.72 9.42
N THR A 136 9.57 5.74 8.23
CA THR A 136 8.77 4.62 7.74
C THR A 136 9.22 4.16 6.34
N VAL A 137 8.66 3.03 5.90
CA VAL A 137 8.85 2.50 4.54
C VAL A 137 7.90 3.13 3.51
N LEU A 138 7.16 4.16 3.89
CA LEU A 138 6.22 4.84 3.00
C LEU A 138 6.95 5.55 1.86
N VAL A 139 6.35 5.55 0.69
CA VAL A 139 6.90 6.18 -0.52
C VAL A 139 6.08 7.42 -0.85
N ASP A 140 6.75 8.57 -1.00
CA ASP A 140 6.10 9.81 -1.43
C ASP A 140 5.87 9.79 -2.96
N TRP A 141 4.62 9.70 -3.37
CA TRP A 141 4.23 9.65 -4.77
C TRP A 141 4.50 10.95 -5.55
N ARG A 142 4.77 12.05 -4.85
CA ARG A 142 5.14 13.33 -5.49
C ARG A 142 6.61 13.43 -5.87
N GLU A 143 7.44 12.54 -5.34
CA GLU A 143 8.84 12.53 -5.68
C GLU A 143 9.09 11.85 -7.04
N PRO A 144 10.16 12.23 -7.74
CA PRO A 144 10.53 11.59 -8.99
C PRO A 144 10.84 10.09 -8.81
N HIS A 145 10.26 9.26 -9.70
CA HIS A 145 10.47 7.82 -9.73
C HIS A 145 10.81 7.35 -11.13
N ALA A 146 11.64 6.33 -11.25
CA ALA A 146 11.65 5.50 -12.45
C ALA A 146 10.42 4.58 -12.45
N LEU A 147 9.88 4.27 -13.61
CA LEU A 147 8.80 3.32 -13.80
C LEU A 147 9.32 2.10 -14.56
N MET A 148 9.32 0.95 -13.90
CA MET A 148 9.61 -0.33 -14.53
C MET A 148 8.30 -1.06 -14.84
N LEU A 149 7.90 -1.08 -16.11
CA LEU A 149 6.64 -1.68 -16.57
C LEU A 149 6.87 -3.08 -17.13
N GLY A 150 6.15 -4.09 -16.60
CA GLY A 150 6.28 -5.46 -17.08
C GLY A 150 5.15 -6.38 -16.64
N ARG A 151 5.21 -7.65 -17.08
CA ARG A 151 4.27 -8.71 -16.66
C ARG A 151 4.77 -9.46 -15.42
N PHE A 152 6.10 -9.64 -15.34
CA PHE A 152 6.81 -10.27 -14.23
C PHE A 152 6.25 -11.65 -13.85
N GLN A 153 6.20 -12.57 -14.79
CA GLN A 153 5.54 -13.86 -14.70
C GLN A 153 6.52 -15.05 -14.65
N PRO A 154 7.19 -15.34 -13.51
CA PRO A 154 7.34 -14.55 -12.28
C PRO A 154 8.47 -13.52 -12.35
N TRP A 155 8.66 -12.75 -11.25
CA TRP A 155 9.86 -11.94 -11.01
C TRP A 155 11.09 -12.85 -10.90
N HIS A 156 12.23 -12.44 -11.44
CA HIS A 156 13.47 -13.18 -11.44
C HIS A 156 14.69 -12.25 -11.42
N GLU A 157 15.89 -12.80 -11.35
CA GLU A 157 17.17 -12.11 -11.22
C GLU A 157 17.41 -11.06 -12.31
N GLY A 158 16.99 -11.29 -13.54
CA GLY A 158 17.08 -10.29 -14.62
C GLY A 158 16.18 -9.07 -14.36
N HIS A 159 14.99 -9.26 -13.79
CA HIS A 159 14.13 -8.16 -13.37
C HIS A 159 14.72 -7.41 -12.18
N GLU A 160 15.32 -8.14 -11.23
CA GLU A 160 16.00 -7.53 -10.09
C GLU A 160 17.16 -6.65 -10.52
N ALA A 161 18.01 -7.13 -11.43
CA ALA A 161 19.12 -6.34 -11.97
C ALA A 161 18.63 -5.09 -12.71
N LEU A 162 17.55 -5.19 -13.50
CA LEU A 162 16.94 -4.04 -14.16
C LEU A 162 16.40 -3.02 -13.15
N TRP A 163 15.78 -3.50 -12.07
CA TRP A 163 15.31 -2.63 -10.99
C TRP A 163 16.46 -1.90 -10.31
N GLN A 164 17.57 -2.60 -10.02
CA GLN A 164 18.76 -2.00 -9.40
C GLN A 164 19.35 -0.91 -10.28
N GLU A 165 19.44 -1.14 -11.59
CA GLU A 165 19.93 -0.16 -12.54
C GLU A 165 19.01 1.07 -12.64
N ALA A 166 17.69 0.86 -12.70
CA ALA A 166 16.70 1.94 -12.70
C ALA A 166 16.77 2.75 -11.39
N ASN A 167 16.89 2.05 -10.26
CA ASN A 167 16.96 2.69 -8.94
C ASN A 167 18.27 3.48 -8.74
N ALA A 168 19.39 3.01 -9.30
CA ALA A 168 20.66 3.73 -9.28
C ALA A 168 20.59 5.08 -10.02
N ARG A 169 19.73 5.19 -11.05
CA ARG A 169 19.57 6.42 -11.85
C ARG A 169 18.68 7.46 -11.18
N THR A 170 17.66 7.06 -10.43
CA THR A 170 16.64 7.95 -9.88
C THR A 170 16.55 7.94 -8.36
N GLY A 171 17.18 6.96 -7.70
CA GLY A 171 17.04 6.71 -6.26
C GLY A 171 15.74 6.07 -5.85
N LYS A 172 14.71 6.04 -6.72
CA LYS A 172 13.38 5.49 -6.45
C LYS A 172 12.78 4.87 -7.70
N THR A 173 12.33 3.61 -7.59
CA THR A 173 11.77 2.88 -8.74
C THR A 173 10.46 2.20 -8.36
N ALA A 174 9.40 2.53 -9.10
CA ALA A 174 8.11 1.86 -9.04
C ALA A 174 8.07 0.67 -10.00
N VAL A 175 7.64 -0.49 -9.50
CA VAL A 175 7.40 -1.68 -10.32
C VAL A 175 5.92 -1.72 -10.72
N ALA A 176 5.63 -1.48 -11.98
CA ALA A 176 4.27 -1.47 -12.53
C ALA A 176 3.95 -2.83 -13.17
N VAL A 177 3.13 -3.63 -12.49
CA VAL A 177 2.74 -4.97 -12.93
C VAL A 177 1.49 -4.87 -13.80
N ARG A 178 1.60 -5.31 -15.05
CA ARG A 178 0.48 -5.36 -16.01
C ARG A 178 -0.49 -6.47 -15.63
N SER A 179 -1.78 -6.18 -15.66
CA SER A 179 -2.86 -7.16 -15.43
C SER A 179 -3.04 -8.05 -16.66
N THR A 180 -2.29 -9.16 -16.70
CA THR A 180 -2.29 -10.12 -17.81
C THR A 180 -2.68 -11.54 -17.40
N PHE A 181 -3.08 -11.73 -16.13
CA PHE A 181 -3.51 -13.04 -15.62
C PHE A 181 -4.56 -13.71 -16.52
N GLY A 182 -4.35 -15.00 -16.83
CA GLY A 182 -5.21 -15.77 -17.70
C GLY A 182 -4.96 -15.58 -19.20
N LEU A 183 -4.00 -14.72 -19.60
CA LEU A 183 -3.55 -14.61 -20.98
C LEU A 183 -2.41 -15.62 -21.23
N GLU A 184 -2.56 -16.45 -22.22
CA GLU A 184 -1.63 -17.44 -22.79
C GLU A 184 -0.47 -17.92 -21.88
N LYS A 185 0.50 -17.06 -21.55
CA LYS A 185 1.72 -17.40 -20.79
C LYS A 185 1.80 -16.76 -19.42
N ASP A 186 0.71 -16.17 -18.93
CA ASP A 186 0.68 -15.38 -17.70
C ASP A 186 -0.24 -16.04 -16.64
N PRO A 187 0.24 -17.11 -15.96
CA PRO A 187 -0.58 -17.88 -15.02
C PRO A 187 -0.76 -17.21 -13.66
N LEU A 188 0.09 -16.21 -13.30
CA LEU A 188 0.08 -15.61 -11.99
C LEU A 188 -0.84 -14.39 -11.91
N THR A 189 -1.62 -14.32 -10.85
CA THR A 189 -2.38 -13.13 -10.46
C THR A 189 -1.45 -11.99 -10.04
N PHE A 190 -1.98 -10.79 -9.89
CA PHE A 190 -1.19 -9.64 -9.39
C PHE A 190 -0.60 -9.92 -8.00
N ASP A 191 -1.37 -10.53 -7.09
CA ASP A 191 -0.94 -10.75 -5.71
C ASP A 191 0.15 -11.83 -5.65
N GLU A 192 0.04 -12.87 -6.47
CA GLU A 192 1.10 -13.86 -6.63
C GLU A 192 2.38 -13.23 -7.20
N VAL A 193 2.30 -12.41 -8.26
CA VAL A 193 3.45 -11.69 -8.80
C VAL A 193 4.07 -10.78 -7.73
N LYS A 194 3.25 -10.01 -7.01
CA LYS A 194 3.69 -9.11 -5.94
C LYS A 194 4.44 -9.84 -4.84
N SER A 195 4.05 -11.09 -4.52
CA SER A 195 4.71 -11.89 -3.48
C SER A 195 6.18 -12.23 -3.81
N TYR A 196 6.55 -12.25 -5.09
CA TYR A 196 7.94 -12.43 -5.53
C TYR A 196 8.76 -11.14 -5.52
N ILE A 197 8.13 -9.96 -5.43
CA ILE A 197 8.77 -8.65 -5.52
C ILE A 197 8.98 -8.10 -4.11
N ARG A 198 10.24 -7.88 -3.71
CA ARG A 198 10.60 -7.39 -2.37
C ARG A 198 10.81 -5.88 -2.31
N HIS A 199 10.15 -5.13 -3.20
CA HIS A 199 10.24 -3.68 -3.28
C HIS A 199 8.98 -3.01 -2.74
N ASN A 200 9.12 -1.81 -2.16
CA ASN A 200 8.02 -1.14 -1.46
C ASN A 200 6.95 -0.58 -2.40
N MET A 201 7.29 -0.25 -3.65
CA MET A 201 6.37 0.38 -4.60
C MET A 201 6.05 -0.58 -5.74
N VAL A 202 5.02 -1.41 -5.54
CA VAL A 202 4.50 -2.33 -6.56
C VAL A 202 3.08 -1.92 -6.90
N LEU A 203 2.88 -1.51 -8.16
CA LEU A 203 1.63 -0.94 -8.66
C LEU A 203 0.92 -1.93 -9.58
N ARG A 204 -0.38 -2.09 -9.40
CA ARG A 204 -1.22 -2.82 -10.36
C ARG A 204 -1.62 -1.89 -11.51
N MET A 205 -1.32 -2.28 -12.73
CA MET A 205 -1.61 -1.50 -13.93
C MET A 205 -2.54 -2.29 -14.88
N PRO A 206 -3.36 -1.61 -15.67
CA PRO A 206 -4.04 -2.24 -16.79
C PRO A 206 -3.04 -2.93 -17.72
N ASN A 207 -3.52 -3.77 -18.64
CA ASN A 207 -2.67 -4.37 -19.65
C ASN A 207 -2.18 -3.31 -20.67
N ILE A 208 -1.21 -2.51 -20.24
CA ILE A 208 -0.62 -1.42 -21.05
C ILE A 208 0.14 -2.03 -22.24
N THR A 209 -0.24 -1.65 -23.45
CA THR A 209 0.43 -2.07 -24.71
C THR A 209 1.13 -0.93 -25.43
N HIS A 210 0.75 0.31 -25.14
CA HIS A 210 1.33 1.50 -25.75
C HIS A 210 1.59 2.56 -24.68
N ILE A 211 2.70 3.27 -24.82
CA ILE A 211 2.98 4.51 -24.07
C ILE A 211 2.94 5.63 -25.10
N ILE A 212 1.94 6.52 -24.98
CA ILE A 212 1.73 7.60 -25.93
C ILE A 212 1.89 8.93 -25.18
N TYR A 213 2.71 9.80 -25.71
CA TYR A 213 2.91 11.15 -25.18
C TYR A 213 2.94 12.16 -26.32
N GLY A 214 2.45 13.37 -26.05
CA GLY A 214 2.34 14.44 -27.06
C GLY A 214 3.59 15.30 -27.11
N ARG A 215 3.64 16.33 -26.25
CA ARG A 215 4.80 17.20 -26.10
C ARG A 215 5.82 16.59 -25.14
N ASP A 216 7.06 17.08 -25.19
CA ASP A 216 8.06 16.71 -24.18
C ASP A 216 7.54 17.09 -22.78
N VAL A 217 7.33 16.08 -21.94
CA VAL A 217 6.76 16.21 -20.59
C VAL A 217 7.82 16.03 -19.51
N GLY A 218 9.12 16.07 -19.89
CA GLY A 218 10.24 16.05 -18.94
C GLY A 218 10.58 14.67 -18.37
N TYR A 219 9.98 13.58 -18.88
CA TYR A 219 10.45 12.23 -18.55
C TYR A 219 11.18 11.60 -19.74
N LYS A 220 12.05 10.62 -19.44
CA LYS A 220 12.82 9.88 -20.43
C LYS A 220 12.25 8.48 -20.60
N ILE A 221 12.25 7.98 -21.84
CA ILE A 221 12.02 6.56 -22.13
C ILE A 221 13.39 5.98 -22.49
N GLU A 222 13.85 5.06 -21.64
CA GLU A 222 15.20 4.48 -21.78
C GLU A 222 15.09 2.96 -21.87
N GLN A 223 15.82 2.39 -22.82
CA GLN A 223 16.08 0.96 -22.86
C GLN A 223 17.38 0.70 -22.10
N VAL A 224 17.33 -0.21 -21.14
CA VAL A 224 18.48 -0.63 -20.36
C VAL A 224 18.94 -1.98 -20.88
N HIS A 225 20.22 -2.08 -21.23
CA HIS A 225 20.89 -3.33 -21.59
C HIS A 225 21.63 -3.87 -20.37
N LEU A 226 21.34 -5.09 -20.01
CA LEU A 226 22.00 -5.81 -18.92
C LEU A 226 23.15 -6.67 -19.48
N ALA A 227 23.92 -7.26 -18.57
CA ALA A 227 24.94 -8.25 -18.96
C ALA A 227 24.25 -9.44 -19.68
N PRO A 228 24.92 -10.06 -20.69
CA PRO A 228 24.30 -11.07 -21.54
C PRO A 228 23.74 -12.28 -20.79
N ASP A 229 24.32 -12.67 -19.68
CA ASP A 229 23.87 -13.74 -18.79
C ASP A 229 22.54 -13.40 -18.10
N LEU A 230 22.34 -12.13 -17.70
CA LEU A 230 21.10 -11.63 -17.11
C LEU A 230 20.00 -11.42 -18.15
N GLU A 231 20.35 -10.96 -19.35
CA GLU A 231 19.39 -10.86 -20.48
C GLU A 231 18.89 -12.22 -20.94
N ALA A 232 19.73 -13.27 -20.82
CA ALA A 232 19.36 -14.63 -21.16
C ALA A 232 18.37 -15.28 -20.18
N VAL A 233 18.15 -14.70 -18.99
CA VAL A 233 17.20 -15.23 -18.02
C VAL A 233 15.77 -15.13 -18.55
N SER A 234 15.10 -16.28 -18.66
CA SER A 234 13.79 -16.39 -19.27
C SER A 234 12.70 -16.69 -18.23
N ALA A 235 11.67 -15.87 -18.18
CA ALA A 235 10.49 -16.13 -17.37
C ALA A 235 9.84 -17.49 -17.72
N THR A 236 9.95 -17.96 -18.96
CA THR A 236 9.49 -19.29 -19.38
C THR A 236 10.29 -20.41 -18.74
N ALA A 237 11.62 -20.28 -18.65
CA ALA A 237 12.46 -21.24 -17.95
C ALA A 237 12.15 -21.26 -16.45
N LYS A 238 11.98 -20.09 -15.82
CA LYS A 238 11.60 -19.99 -14.41
C LYS A 238 10.23 -20.58 -14.11
N ARG A 239 9.24 -20.41 -14.98
CA ARG A 239 7.93 -21.08 -14.83
C ARG A 239 8.06 -22.60 -14.83
N LYS A 240 8.88 -23.16 -15.72
CA LYS A 240 9.11 -24.62 -15.75
C LYS A 240 9.79 -25.11 -14.49
N GLU A 241 10.81 -24.40 -14.01
CA GLU A 241 11.53 -24.69 -12.76
C GLU A 241 10.58 -24.70 -11.56
N LEU A 242 9.65 -23.74 -11.49
CA LEU A 242 8.68 -23.57 -10.41
C LEU A 242 7.40 -24.42 -10.59
N GLY A 243 7.29 -25.21 -11.67
CA GLY A 243 6.09 -26.02 -11.96
C GLY A 243 4.84 -25.19 -12.27
N LEU A 244 5.00 -23.92 -12.65
CA LEU A 244 3.91 -23.01 -13.00
C LEU A 244 3.46 -23.30 -14.45
N VAL A 245 2.42 -24.12 -14.59
CA VAL A 245 1.81 -24.41 -15.90
C VAL A 245 0.78 -23.32 -16.20
N SER A 246 0.79 -22.77 -17.42
CA SER A 246 -0.30 -21.91 -17.87
C SER A 246 -1.59 -22.75 -17.87
N THR A 247 -2.51 -22.48 -16.99
CA THR A 247 -3.88 -23.00 -17.10
C THR A 247 -4.51 -22.27 -18.29
N GLY A 248 -4.37 -22.81 -19.48
CA GLY A 248 -5.00 -22.28 -20.68
C GLY A 248 -6.52 -22.29 -20.54
N ILE A 249 -7.06 -21.24 -19.95
CA ILE A 249 -8.47 -20.93 -20.10
C ILE A 249 -8.62 -20.33 -21.49
N CYS A 250 -8.95 -21.17 -22.43
CA CYS A 250 -9.35 -20.76 -23.77
C CYS A 250 -10.67 -20.00 -23.67
N ASN A 251 -10.63 -18.68 -23.54
CA ASN A 251 -11.84 -17.84 -23.47
C ASN A 251 -12.61 -17.76 -24.79
N ASN A 252 -12.23 -18.54 -25.82
CA ASN A 252 -12.87 -18.58 -27.14
C ASN A 252 -13.15 -20.00 -27.65
N CYS A 253 -13.26 -20.99 -26.78
CA CYS A 253 -13.74 -22.30 -27.23
C CYS A 253 -15.26 -22.28 -27.33
N PRO A 254 -15.84 -22.64 -28.50
CA PRO A 254 -17.27 -22.90 -28.60
C PRO A 254 -17.63 -24.14 -27.75
N PRO A 255 -18.87 -24.26 -27.28
CA PRO A 255 -19.30 -25.41 -26.50
C PRO A 255 -19.15 -26.68 -27.33
N GLY A 256 -18.05 -27.42 -27.12
CA GLY A 256 -17.74 -28.65 -27.90
C GLY A 256 -16.27 -29.09 -27.92
N GLY A 257 -15.42 -28.46 -27.11
CA GLY A 257 -14.08 -29.00 -26.80
C GLY A 257 -12.98 -28.68 -27.81
N CYS A 258 -11.90 -28.08 -27.34
CA CYS A 258 -10.60 -28.10 -28.02
C CYS A 258 -9.91 -29.42 -27.65
N HIS A 259 -9.85 -30.36 -28.56
CA HIS A 259 -8.91 -31.48 -28.49
C HIS A 259 -7.55 -30.97 -28.95
N GLY A 260 -6.57 -30.94 -28.04
CA GLY A 260 -5.18 -30.68 -28.38
C GLY A 260 -4.58 -31.83 -29.16
N GLU A 261 -3.89 -31.52 -30.23
CA GLU A 261 -2.76 -32.29 -30.74
C GLU A 261 -1.45 -31.70 -30.21
#